data_043324d742cd1b3e097dd9489d8c3943
#
_entry.id   043324d742cd1b3e097dd9489d8c3943
#
_cell.length_a   1.000
_cell.length_b   1.000
_cell.length_c   1.000
_cell.angle_alpha   90.00
_cell.angle_beta   90.00
_cell.angle_gamma   90.00
#
_symmetry.space_group_name_H-M   'P 1'
#
loop_
_entity.id
_entity.type
_entity.pdbx_description
1 polymer ?
#
loop_
_entity_poly.entity_id
_entity_poly.type
_entity_poly.pdbx_seq_one_letter_code
_entity_poly.pdbx_strand_id
1 'polypeptide(L)'
;DALFSCRQKQIALLDEIVKSQFVEMFGDPETNPMNWLIVEIGSVIKSIDSGWSGNGKQREKKAGEIAVLKVSAVTKGYFIPEECKVLDDQENIKKYVSPQKGDLLFSRANTKEMVGATAIIREDYPELILPDKLWKIRFSDLTNVIYMKYILSSQTIRNKFSAASTGTSGSMYNVSMEKFKAIQIPMPEISIQNQFASFAESVEKSKLTIRRSLDKLEALKKALLQQYFG
;
A
#
# COMPACT_ATOMS: atom_id res chain seq x y z
N ASP A 1 20.43 -10.73 -19.23
CA ASP A 1 18.97 -10.48 -19.30
C ASP A 1 18.12 -11.68 -18.83
N ALA A 2 18.50 -12.95 -19.12
CA ALA A 2 17.74 -14.13 -18.68
C ALA A 2 17.65 -14.27 -17.14
N LEU A 3 18.75 -14.06 -16.42
CA LEU A 3 18.79 -14.12 -14.96
C LEU A 3 17.91 -13.03 -14.32
N PHE A 4 17.93 -11.81 -14.87
CA PHE A 4 17.09 -10.71 -14.44
C PHE A 4 15.61 -11.03 -14.59
N SER A 5 15.21 -11.50 -15.78
CA SER A 5 13.84 -11.94 -16.05
C SER A 5 13.40 -13.09 -15.12
N CYS A 6 14.29 -14.06 -14.85
CA CYS A 6 14.02 -15.14 -13.91
C CYS A 6 13.73 -14.64 -12.49
N ARG A 7 14.52 -13.69 -11.97
CA ARG A 7 14.33 -13.10 -10.65
C ARG A 7 13.02 -12.29 -10.55
N GLN A 8 12.66 -11.56 -11.59
CA GLN A 8 11.37 -10.86 -11.65
C GLN A 8 10.19 -11.85 -11.61
N LYS A 9 10.28 -12.95 -12.36
CA LYS A 9 9.27 -14.01 -12.32
C LYS A 9 9.16 -14.66 -10.94
N GLN A 10 10.28 -14.88 -10.24
CA GLN A 10 10.27 -15.39 -8.87
C GLN A 10 9.50 -14.47 -7.92
N ILE A 11 9.70 -13.14 -7.99
CA ILE A 11 8.96 -12.18 -7.18
C ILE A 11 7.46 -12.26 -7.48
N ALA A 12 7.07 -12.29 -8.76
CA ALA A 12 5.67 -12.40 -9.16
C ALA A 12 5.01 -13.70 -8.65
N LEU A 13 5.72 -14.83 -8.73
CA LEU A 13 5.23 -16.11 -8.17
C LEU A 13 5.05 -16.05 -6.66
N LEU A 14 5.95 -15.41 -5.94
CA LEU A 14 5.83 -15.23 -4.49
C LEU A 14 4.62 -14.35 -4.14
N ASP A 15 4.30 -13.34 -4.94
CA ASP A 15 3.08 -12.54 -4.76
C ASP A 15 1.81 -13.39 -4.97
N GLU A 16 1.81 -14.26 -5.99
CA GLU A 16 0.68 -15.17 -6.24
C GLU A 16 0.52 -16.22 -5.13
N ILE A 17 1.62 -16.74 -4.58
CA ILE A 17 1.58 -17.68 -3.45
C ILE A 17 0.88 -17.04 -2.24
N VAL A 18 1.20 -15.79 -1.91
CA VAL A 18 0.55 -15.12 -0.75
C VAL A 18 -0.93 -14.86 -1.03
N LYS A 19 -1.30 -14.48 -2.26
CA LYS A 19 -2.71 -14.31 -2.63
C LYS A 19 -3.48 -15.63 -2.57
N SER A 20 -2.89 -16.72 -3.07
CA SER A 20 -3.49 -18.05 -3.02
C SER A 20 -3.69 -18.51 -1.58
N GLN A 21 -2.69 -18.33 -0.72
CA GLN A 21 -2.79 -18.65 0.70
C GLN A 21 -3.87 -17.81 1.42
N PHE A 22 -4.01 -16.53 1.04
CA PHE A 22 -5.10 -15.69 1.55
C PHE A 22 -6.47 -16.26 1.19
N VAL A 23 -6.68 -16.64 -0.06
CA VAL A 23 -7.95 -17.22 -0.52
C VAL A 23 -8.20 -18.59 0.11
N GLU A 24 -7.17 -19.42 0.27
CA GLU A 24 -7.29 -20.72 0.94
C GLU A 24 -7.71 -20.58 2.41
N MET A 25 -7.12 -19.63 3.14
CA MET A 25 -7.41 -19.43 4.57
C MET A 25 -8.72 -18.71 4.83
N PHE A 26 -9.10 -17.75 3.98
CA PHE A 26 -10.19 -16.82 4.28
C PHE A 26 -11.38 -16.92 3.31
N GLY A 27 -11.18 -17.53 2.15
CA GLY A 27 -12.18 -17.59 1.09
C GLY A 27 -12.36 -16.26 0.34
N ASP A 28 -13.34 -16.22 -0.56
CA ASP A 28 -13.74 -14.98 -1.22
C ASP A 28 -14.60 -14.13 -0.27
N PRO A 29 -14.30 -12.83 -0.11
CA PRO A 29 -15.03 -11.95 0.82
C PRO A 29 -16.53 -11.79 0.53
N GLU A 30 -16.97 -12.05 -0.69
CA GLU A 30 -18.39 -11.93 -1.06
C GLU A 30 -19.18 -13.16 -0.66
N THR A 31 -18.69 -14.33 -0.98
CA THR A 31 -19.35 -15.60 -0.68
C THR A 31 -19.14 -16.05 0.75
N ASN A 32 -18.08 -15.57 1.40
CA ASN A 32 -17.70 -15.89 2.77
C ASN A 32 -17.86 -17.40 3.11
N PRO A 33 -17.20 -18.29 2.36
CA PRO A 33 -17.42 -19.74 2.49
C PRO A 33 -17.01 -20.30 3.84
N MET A 34 -16.18 -19.57 4.58
CA MET A 34 -15.74 -19.94 5.94
C MET A 34 -16.69 -19.45 7.04
N ASN A 35 -17.78 -18.75 6.68
CA ASN A 35 -18.77 -18.19 7.62
C ASN A 35 -18.15 -17.27 8.69
N TRP A 36 -17.14 -16.50 8.34
CA TRP A 36 -16.58 -15.49 9.24
C TRP A 36 -17.63 -14.44 9.62
N LEU A 37 -17.47 -13.85 10.81
CA LEU A 37 -18.31 -12.73 11.21
C LEU A 37 -18.14 -11.59 10.20
N ILE A 38 -19.25 -11.04 9.72
CA ILE A 38 -19.23 -9.87 8.83
C ILE A 38 -19.30 -8.60 9.69
N VAL A 39 -18.36 -7.71 9.47
CA VAL A 39 -18.30 -6.42 10.16
C VAL A 39 -18.11 -5.26 9.18
N GLU A 40 -18.54 -4.07 9.56
CA GLU A 40 -18.19 -2.86 8.83
C GLU A 40 -16.72 -2.50 9.06
N ILE A 41 -16.00 -2.05 8.03
CA ILE A 41 -14.61 -1.59 8.16
C ILE A 41 -14.47 -0.54 9.27
N GLY A 42 -15.46 0.34 9.41
CA GLY A 42 -15.49 1.39 10.42
C GLY A 42 -15.39 0.88 11.85
N SER A 43 -15.93 -0.32 12.15
CA SER A 43 -15.95 -0.89 13.50
C SER A 43 -14.58 -1.35 14.00
N VAL A 44 -13.64 -1.58 13.08
CA VAL A 44 -12.28 -2.06 13.39
C VAL A 44 -11.20 -0.97 13.23
N ILE A 45 -11.60 0.25 12.94
CA ILE A 45 -10.69 1.38 12.79
C ILE A 45 -10.48 2.08 14.13
N LYS A 46 -9.22 2.29 14.49
CA LYS A 46 -8.80 3.12 15.63
C LYS A 46 -8.68 4.60 15.24
N SER A 47 -8.06 4.90 14.11
CA SER A 47 -7.97 6.25 13.56
C SER A 47 -7.85 6.26 12.04
N ILE A 48 -8.38 7.32 11.42
CA ILE A 48 -8.15 7.69 10.02
C ILE A 48 -7.75 9.15 9.98
N ASP A 49 -6.58 9.41 9.40
CA ASP A 49 -6.07 10.75 9.16
C ASP A 49 -5.92 11.00 7.67
N SER A 50 -6.43 12.13 7.18
CA SER A 50 -6.12 12.62 5.83
C SER A 50 -5.01 13.65 5.90
N GLY A 51 -4.14 13.68 4.91
CA GLY A 51 -3.09 14.68 4.81
C GLY A 51 -3.55 15.99 4.18
N TRP A 52 -2.59 16.73 3.65
CA TRP A 52 -2.76 17.99 2.96
C TRP A 52 -1.86 18.06 1.72
N SER A 53 -2.42 18.49 0.59
CA SER A 53 -1.69 18.63 -0.66
C SER A 53 -1.11 20.03 -0.80
N GLY A 54 0.17 20.17 -0.47
CA GLY A 54 0.95 21.36 -0.77
C GLY A 54 1.52 21.35 -2.19
N ASN A 55 1.89 22.52 -2.70
CA ASN A 55 2.66 22.65 -3.92
C ASN A 55 4.09 22.18 -3.72
N GLY A 56 4.67 21.52 -4.71
CA GLY A 56 6.02 21.00 -4.60
C GLY A 56 6.59 20.52 -5.92
N LYS A 57 7.91 20.40 -5.98
CA LYS A 57 8.67 19.98 -7.16
C LYS A 57 9.19 18.56 -7.01
N GLN A 58 9.12 17.80 -8.10
CA GLN A 58 9.72 16.47 -8.15
C GLN A 58 11.22 16.64 -8.36
N ARG A 59 11.98 16.52 -7.29
CA ARG A 59 13.44 16.56 -7.26
C ARG A 59 13.94 15.75 -6.07
N GLU A 60 15.20 15.47 -6.04
CA GLU A 60 15.87 14.87 -4.89
C GLU A 60 15.69 15.74 -3.64
N LYS A 61 15.32 15.08 -2.54
CA LYS A 61 15.09 15.71 -1.23
C LYS A 61 16.42 15.91 -0.52
N LYS A 62 16.70 17.11 -0.05
CA LYS A 62 17.83 17.39 0.83
C LYS A 62 17.52 17.03 2.28
N ALA A 63 18.56 16.89 3.11
CA ALA A 63 18.39 16.65 4.53
C ALA A 63 17.57 17.78 5.19
N GLY A 64 16.56 17.41 5.99
CA GLY A 64 15.68 18.35 6.69
C GLY A 64 14.54 18.92 5.86
N GLU A 65 14.46 18.67 4.56
CA GLU A 65 13.32 19.09 3.74
C GLU A 65 12.11 18.17 3.93
N ILE A 66 10.93 18.73 3.98
CA ILE A 66 9.65 18.01 4.00
C ILE A 66 9.16 17.81 2.57
N ALA A 67 8.70 16.60 2.27
CA ALA A 67 8.10 16.30 0.98
C ALA A 67 6.69 15.72 1.14
N VAL A 68 5.79 16.07 0.23
CA VAL A 68 4.44 15.51 0.17
C VAL A 68 4.43 14.28 -0.75
N LEU A 69 3.87 13.18 -0.27
CA LEU A 69 3.71 11.95 -1.04
C LEU A 69 2.80 12.17 -2.25
N LYS A 70 3.09 11.47 -3.33
CA LYS A 70 2.16 11.31 -4.45
C LYS A 70 1.27 10.09 -4.21
N VAL A 71 0.11 10.05 -4.86
CA VAL A 71 -0.78 8.88 -4.80
C VAL A 71 -0.09 7.62 -5.33
N SER A 72 0.84 7.78 -6.28
CA SER A 72 1.67 6.69 -6.82
C SER A 72 2.53 5.96 -5.78
N ALA A 73 2.77 6.58 -4.62
CA ALA A 73 3.51 5.96 -3.52
C ALA A 73 2.89 4.65 -2.98
N VAL A 74 1.61 4.37 -3.28
CA VAL A 74 0.89 3.17 -2.80
C VAL A 74 0.30 2.31 -3.92
N THR A 75 0.35 2.75 -5.18
CA THR A 75 -0.38 2.08 -6.28
C THR A 75 0.13 0.71 -6.66
N LYS A 76 1.40 0.41 -6.36
CA LYS A 76 2.00 -0.92 -6.62
C LYS A 76 1.73 -1.95 -5.51
N GLY A 77 0.91 -1.60 -4.49
CA GLY A 77 0.61 -2.48 -3.36
C GLY A 77 1.72 -2.59 -2.31
N TYR A 78 2.76 -1.78 -2.43
CA TYR A 78 3.81 -1.55 -1.44
C TYR A 78 4.17 -0.06 -1.42
N PHE A 79 4.78 0.39 -0.32
CA PHE A 79 5.13 1.78 -0.14
C PHE A 79 6.43 2.15 -0.87
N ILE A 80 6.39 3.28 -1.58
CA ILE A 80 7.53 3.84 -2.33
C ILE A 80 7.77 5.27 -1.83
N PRO A 81 8.69 5.48 -0.86
CA PRO A 81 8.93 6.79 -0.26
C PRO A 81 9.46 7.84 -1.24
N GLU A 82 10.13 7.42 -2.31
CA GLU A 82 10.65 8.28 -3.38
C GLU A 82 9.55 8.91 -4.25
N GLU A 83 8.34 8.31 -4.23
CA GLU A 83 7.18 8.86 -4.92
C GLU A 83 6.60 10.05 -4.14
N CYS A 84 7.36 11.15 -4.09
CA CYS A 84 7.04 12.38 -3.38
C CYS A 84 7.43 13.62 -4.19
N LYS A 85 7.01 14.79 -3.72
CA LYS A 85 7.41 16.10 -4.20
C LYS A 85 7.91 16.92 -3.03
N VAL A 86 9.09 17.53 -3.14
CA VAL A 86 9.62 18.43 -2.11
C VAL A 86 8.77 19.69 -2.10
N LEU A 87 8.24 20.06 -0.93
CA LEU A 87 7.39 21.23 -0.79
C LEU A 87 8.17 22.51 -1.15
N ASP A 88 7.50 23.40 -1.90
CA ASP A 88 8.06 24.72 -2.24
C ASP A 88 8.13 25.63 -1.01
N ASP A 89 7.15 25.51 -0.11
CA ASP A 89 7.05 26.26 1.15
C ASP A 89 7.18 25.28 2.32
N GLN A 90 8.31 25.33 3.01
CA GLN A 90 8.64 24.44 4.12
C GLN A 90 8.12 24.95 5.48
N GLU A 91 7.72 26.24 5.56
CA GLU A 91 7.33 26.89 6.80
C GLU A 91 5.81 26.87 7.00
N ASN A 92 5.02 26.93 5.93
CA ASN A 92 3.56 27.02 5.98
C ASN A 92 2.86 25.68 5.70
N ILE A 93 3.27 24.62 6.37
CA ILE A 93 2.62 23.31 6.28
C ILE A 93 1.31 23.32 7.06
N LYS A 94 0.18 23.35 6.36
CA LYS A 94 -1.15 23.47 6.98
C LYS A 94 -1.56 22.26 7.81
N LYS A 95 -1.09 21.06 7.44
CA LYS A 95 -1.39 19.82 8.15
C LYS A 95 -0.25 18.83 8.01
N TYR A 96 0.27 18.39 9.14
CA TYR A 96 1.39 17.47 9.19
C TYR A 96 0.90 16.07 9.59
N VAL A 97 0.79 15.17 8.62
CA VAL A 97 0.46 13.75 8.85
C VAL A 97 1.53 12.91 8.18
N SER A 98 2.46 12.40 8.97
CA SER A 98 3.57 11.57 8.48
C SER A 98 3.22 10.09 8.51
N PRO A 99 3.73 9.27 7.56
CA PRO A 99 3.66 7.82 7.62
C PRO A 99 4.48 7.29 8.80
N GLN A 100 3.91 6.39 9.58
CA GLN A 100 4.58 5.75 10.72
C GLN A 100 4.48 4.24 10.62
N LYS A 101 5.43 3.53 11.19
CA LYS A 101 5.45 2.08 11.23
C LYS A 101 4.13 1.50 11.74
N GLY A 102 3.59 0.55 11.01
CA GLY A 102 2.32 -0.11 11.31
C GLY A 102 1.08 0.58 10.71
N ASP A 103 1.22 1.77 10.13
CA ASP A 103 0.12 2.41 9.41
C ASP A 103 -0.19 1.69 8.11
N LEU A 104 -1.48 1.67 7.72
CA LEU A 104 -1.91 1.37 6.37
C LEU A 104 -2.23 2.67 5.65
N LEU A 105 -1.58 2.91 4.51
CA LEU A 105 -1.98 3.98 3.61
C LEU A 105 -3.03 3.47 2.62
N PHE A 106 -4.06 4.29 2.39
CA PHE A 106 -5.17 3.99 1.49
C PHE A 106 -5.40 5.14 0.51
N SER A 107 -5.42 4.83 -0.78
CA SER A 107 -5.72 5.79 -1.84
C SER A 107 -7.23 5.98 -1.99
N ARG A 108 -7.77 7.05 -1.39
CA ARG A 108 -9.20 7.37 -1.48
C ARG A 108 -9.62 7.95 -2.83
N ALA A 109 -8.67 8.51 -3.57
CA ALA A 109 -8.92 9.21 -4.83
C ALA A 109 -7.88 8.82 -5.89
N ASN A 110 -8.32 8.18 -6.98
CA ASN A 110 -7.46 7.72 -8.07
C ASN A 110 -8.29 7.35 -9.32
N THR A 111 -7.65 6.76 -10.34
CA THR A 111 -8.39 6.11 -11.43
C THR A 111 -9.25 4.97 -10.89
N LYS A 112 -10.20 4.49 -11.69
CA LYS A 112 -11.11 3.39 -11.31
C LYS A 112 -10.35 2.14 -10.86
N GLU A 113 -9.26 1.82 -11.53
CA GLU A 113 -8.43 0.64 -11.26
C GLU A 113 -7.55 0.82 -10.01
N MET A 114 -7.23 2.06 -9.64
CA MET A 114 -6.28 2.37 -8.57
C MET A 114 -6.92 2.92 -7.30
N VAL A 115 -8.20 3.32 -7.33
CA VAL A 115 -8.92 3.70 -6.11
C VAL A 115 -8.96 2.53 -5.13
N GLY A 116 -8.66 2.78 -3.85
CA GLY A 116 -8.51 1.73 -2.85
C GLY A 116 -7.15 1.02 -2.85
N ALA A 117 -6.14 1.51 -3.60
CA ALA A 117 -4.78 0.98 -3.47
C ALA A 117 -4.24 1.20 -2.06
N THR A 118 -3.53 0.20 -1.53
CA THR A 118 -3.03 0.20 -0.16
C THR A 118 -1.56 -0.15 -0.07
N ALA A 119 -0.88 0.39 0.93
CA ALA A 119 0.48 -0.01 1.29
C ALA A 119 0.67 0.05 2.81
N ILE A 120 1.42 -0.90 3.37
CA ILE A 120 1.80 -0.91 4.79
C ILE A 120 3.10 -0.16 4.95
N ILE A 121 3.18 0.69 5.98
CA ILE A 121 4.38 1.42 6.37
C ILE A 121 5.21 0.54 7.31
N ARG A 122 6.49 0.33 6.96
CA ARG A 122 7.41 -0.57 7.67
C ARG A 122 8.36 0.13 8.64
N GLU A 123 8.53 1.44 8.45
CA GLU A 123 9.38 2.30 9.29
C GLU A 123 8.77 3.72 9.37
N ASP A 124 9.32 4.57 10.22
CA ASP A 124 8.83 5.94 10.36
C ASP A 124 9.46 6.86 9.30
N TYR A 125 8.65 7.74 8.71
CA TYR A 125 9.09 8.72 7.71
C TYR A 125 8.71 10.14 8.17
N PRO A 126 9.41 10.72 9.15
CA PRO A 126 9.03 12.02 9.71
C PRO A 126 9.12 13.15 8.69
N GLU A 127 9.97 13.07 7.68
CA GLU A 127 10.10 14.07 6.64
C GLU A 127 9.16 13.91 5.44
N LEU A 128 8.26 12.95 5.48
CA LEU A 128 7.21 12.77 4.49
C LEU A 128 5.84 13.10 5.07
N ILE A 129 5.01 13.80 4.32
CA ILE A 129 3.61 14.03 4.70
C ILE A 129 2.66 13.47 3.64
N LEU A 130 1.46 13.11 4.09
CA LEU A 130 0.42 12.59 3.22
C LEU A 130 -0.28 13.73 2.48
N PRO A 131 -0.65 13.53 1.20
CA PRO A 131 -1.61 14.40 0.52
C PRO A 131 -3.04 14.14 1.04
N ASP A 132 -3.99 14.99 0.67
CA ASP A 132 -5.43 14.84 0.98
C ASP A 132 -6.06 13.58 0.33
N LYS A 133 -5.43 13.04 -0.70
CA LYS A 133 -5.88 11.84 -1.46
C LYS A 133 -5.42 10.52 -0.84
N LEU A 134 -4.55 10.56 0.14
CA LEU A 134 -4.12 9.38 0.90
C LEU A 134 -4.63 9.48 2.33
N TRP A 135 -5.23 8.40 2.82
CA TRP A 135 -5.55 8.23 4.23
C TRP A 135 -4.50 7.38 4.90
N LYS A 136 -4.15 7.78 6.11
CA LYS A 136 -3.40 7.00 7.08
C LYS A 136 -4.40 6.31 8.00
N ILE A 137 -4.41 4.99 8.02
CA ILE A 137 -5.37 4.20 8.78
C ILE A 137 -4.62 3.37 9.81
N ARG A 138 -5.10 3.42 11.06
CA ARG A 138 -4.73 2.51 12.14
C ARG A 138 -5.93 1.69 12.55
N PHE A 139 -5.73 0.41 12.71
CA PHE A 139 -6.76 -0.52 13.12
C PHE A 139 -6.69 -0.79 14.62
N SER A 140 -7.76 -1.34 15.18
CA SER A 140 -7.83 -1.82 16.55
C SER A 140 -6.98 -3.06 16.75
N ASP A 141 -6.71 -3.40 18.01
CA ASP A 141 -5.91 -4.58 18.37
C ASP A 141 -6.58 -5.92 18.01
N LEU A 142 -7.86 -5.90 17.61
CA LEU A 142 -8.59 -7.06 17.10
C LEU A 142 -8.27 -7.36 15.62
N THR A 143 -7.38 -6.59 15.01
CA THR A 143 -7.18 -6.61 13.56
C THR A 143 -5.70 -6.55 13.21
N ASN A 144 -5.22 -7.51 12.43
CA ASN A 144 -3.87 -7.48 11.89
C ASN A 144 -3.81 -6.62 10.61
N VAL A 145 -2.89 -5.67 10.55
CA VAL A 145 -2.75 -4.74 9.41
C VAL A 145 -2.43 -5.46 8.09
N ILE A 146 -1.73 -6.61 8.16
CA ILE A 146 -1.42 -7.41 6.97
C ILE A 146 -2.69 -8.07 6.44
N TYR A 147 -3.52 -8.67 7.31
CA TYR A 147 -4.83 -9.16 6.92
C TYR A 147 -5.64 -8.04 6.23
N MET A 148 -5.73 -6.86 6.87
CA MET A 148 -6.46 -5.72 6.33
C MET A 148 -5.91 -5.28 4.96
N LYS A 149 -4.61 -5.26 4.76
CA LYS A 149 -4.03 -4.97 3.44
C LYS A 149 -4.56 -5.94 2.38
N TYR A 150 -4.56 -7.24 2.67
CA TYR A 150 -4.96 -8.24 1.68
C TYR A 150 -6.46 -8.25 1.41
N ILE A 151 -7.30 -8.14 2.45
CA ILE A 151 -8.74 -8.06 2.27
C ILE A 151 -9.14 -6.80 1.48
N LEU A 152 -8.60 -5.62 1.82
CA LEU A 152 -8.88 -4.37 1.11
C LEU A 152 -8.32 -4.35 -0.32
N SER A 153 -7.30 -5.14 -0.60
CA SER A 153 -6.71 -5.29 -1.94
C SER A 153 -7.38 -6.39 -2.78
N SER A 154 -8.28 -7.21 -2.21
CA SER A 154 -9.00 -8.23 -2.96
C SER A 154 -9.87 -7.59 -4.04
N GLN A 155 -10.02 -8.26 -5.19
CA GLN A 155 -10.79 -7.72 -6.32
C GLN A 155 -12.23 -7.41 -5.92
N THR A 156 -12.83 -8.27 -5.14
CA THR A 156 -14.20 -8.10 -4.62
C THR A 156 -14.37 -6.81 -3.83
N ILE A 157 -13.49 -6.54 -2.86
CA ILE A 157 -13.55 -5.31 -2.05
C ILE A 157 -13.16 -4.08 -2.87
N ARG A 158 -12.20 -4.21 -3.80
CA ARG A 158 -11.85 -3.13 -4.74
C ARG A 158 -13.03 -2.73 -5.62
N ASN A 159 -13.82 -3.68 -6.09
CA ASN A 159 -15.05 -3.43 -6.84
C ASN A 159 -16.06 -2.66 -5.99
N LYS A 160 -16.21 -2.97 -4.69
CA LYS A 160 -17.06 -2.22 -3.75
C LYS A 160 -16.58 -0.76 -3.61
N PHE A 161 -15.27 -0.50 -3.51
CA PHE A 161 -14.73 0.85 -3.51
C PHE A 161 -15.05 1.61 -4.81
N SER A 162 -14.84 0.97 -5.96
CA SER A 162 -15.16 1.58 -7.26
C SER A 162 -16.64 1.90 -7.39
N ALA A 163 -17.53 1.00 -6.98
CA ALA A 163 -18.99 1.20 -7.01
C ALA A 163 -19.44 2.29 -6.01
N ALA A 164 -18.80 2.37 -4.84
CA ALA A 164 -19.11 3.37 -3.82
C ALA A 164 -18.53 4.76 -4.16
N SER A 165 -17.60 4.84 -5.10
CA SER A 165 -16.94 6.10 -5.45
C SER A 165 -17.84 7.01 -6.28
N THR A 166 -17.62 8.31 -6.15
CA THR A 166 -18.26 9.35 -6.97
C THR A 166 -17.22 9.96 -7.91
N GLY A 167 -17.56 10.08 -9.19
CA GLY A 167 -16.70 10.72 -10.19
C GLY A 167 -17.49 10.95 -11.47
N THR A 168 -17.45 12.16 -12.00
CA THR A 168 -18.29 12.58 -13.14
C THR A 168 -17.59 12.60 -14.48
N SER A 169 -16.30 12.30 -14.56
CA SER A 169 -15.54 12.53 -15.82
C SER A 169 -14.45 11.50 -16.13
N GLY A 170 -14.65 10.24 -15.74
CA GLY A 170 -13.75 9.15 -16.20
C GLY A 170 -12.32 9.16 -15.68
N SER A 171 -11.82 10.25 -15.08
CA SER A 171 -10.41 10.40 -14.71
C SER A 171 -10.12 10.27 -13.21
N MET A 172 -11.11 10.50 -12.32
CA MET A 172 -10.88 10.42 -10.89
C MET A 172 -12.10 9.92 -10.12
N TYR A 173 -11.93 8.80 -9.45
CA TYR A 173 -12.89 8.18 -8.55
C TYR A 173 -12.52 8.50 -7.11
N ASN A 174 -13.50 8.95 -6.31
CA ASN A 174 -13.32 9.31 -4.91
C ASN A 174 -14.25 8.49 -4.02
N VAL A 175 -13.70 7.83 -3.01
CA VAL A 175 -14.48 7.18 -1.96
C VAL A 175 -14.59 8.15 -0.78
N SER A 176 -15.81 8.39 -0.29
CA SER A 176 -16.01 9.14 0.95
C SER A 176 -15.67 8.27 2.17
N MET A 177 -15.29 8.91 3.27
CA MET A 177 -14.93 8.20 4.51
C MET A 177 -16.13 7.39 5.07
N GLU A 178 -17.33 7.93 4.95
CA GLU A 178 -18.58 7.25 5.32
C GLU A 178 -18.78 5.96 4.54
N LYS A 179 -18.71 6.05 3.20
CA LYS A 179 -18.88 4.89 2.32
C LYS A 179 -17.79 3.85 2.54
N PHE A 180 -16.53 4.28 2.77
CA PHE A 180 -15.43 3.38 3.10
C PHE A 180 -15.70 2.62 4.39
N LYS A 181 -16.13 3.32 5.46
CA LYS A 181 -16.41 2.73 6.77
C LYS A 181 -17.59 1.75 6.74
N ALA A 182 -18.59 2.00 5.89
CA ALA A 182 -19.79 1.18 5.76
C ALA A 182 -19.59 -0.11 4.94
N ILE A 183 -18.44 -0.29 4.28
CA ILE A 183 -18.15 -1.52 3.54
C ILE A 183 -18.00 -2.68 4.51
N GLN A 184 -18.73 -3.74 4.24
CA GLN A 184 -18.70 -4.98 5.02
C GLN A 184 -17.61 -5.91 4.54
N ILE A 185 -16.87 -6.48 5.50
CA ILE A 185 -15.79 -7.44 5.28
C ILE A 185 -15.90 -8.62 6.25
N PRO A 186 -15.49 -9.83 5.85
CA PRO A 186 -15.25 -10.93 6.77
C PRO A 186 -14.19 -10.57 7.80
N MET A 187 -14.40 -10.96 9.04
CA MET A 187 -13.45 -10.72 10.14
C MET A 187 -13.17 -12.04 10.89
N PRO A 188 -12.12 -12.76 10.48
CA PRO A 188 -11.65 -13.94 11.19
C PRO A 188 -11.10 -13.58 12.56
N GLU A 189 -10.96 -14.59 13.43
CA GLU A 189 -10.29 -14.41 14.71
C GLU A 189 -8.85 -13.92 14.53
N ILE A 190 -8.37 -13.08 15.44
CA ILE A 190 -7.02 -12.46 15.38
C ILE A 190 -5.90 -13.50 15.31
N SER A 191 -6.09 -14.67 15.90
CA SER A 191 -5.13 -15.79 15.83
C SER A 191 -4.88 -16.26 14.41
N ILE A 192 -5.95 -16.40 13.61
CA ILE A 192 -5.89 -16.85 12.21
C ILE A 192 -5.32 -15.73 11.32
N GLN A 193 -5.71 -14.47 11.57
CA GLN A 193 -5.11 -13.30 10.91
C GLN A 193 -3.59 -13.26 11.14
N ASN A 194 -3.13 -13.52 12.37
CA ASN A 194 -1.71 -13.53 12.72
C ASN A 194 -0.94 -14.70 12.08
N GLN A 195 -1.55 -15.87 11.94
CA GLN A 195 -0.95 -17.00 11.19
C GLN A 195 -0.68 -16.61 9.74
N PHE A 196 -1.69 -16.03 9.06
CA PHE A 196 -1.51 -15.52 7.70
C PHE A 196 -0.44 -14.41 7.64
N ALA A 197 -0.46 -13.48 8.58
CA ALA A 197 0.52 -12.39 8.63
C ALA A 197 1.96 -12.91 8.74
N SER A 198 2.20 -13.90 9.60
CA SER A 198 3.51 -14.54 9.76
C SER A 198 3.98 -15.22 8.46
N PHE A 199 3.07 -15.90 7.76
CA PHE A 199 3.36 -16.48 6.44
C PHE A 199 3.70 -15.38 5.42
N ALA A 200 2.86 -14.36 5.28
CA ALA A 200 3.06 -13.26 4.33
C ALA A 200 4.39 -12.51 4.60
N GLU A 201 4.76 -12.31 5.85
CA GLU A 201 6.04 -11.70 6.23
C GLU A 201 7.25 -12.57 5.88
N SER A 202 7.14 -13.89 6.03
CA SER A 202 8.21 -14.81 5.63
C SER A 202 8.48 -14.76 4.11
N VAL A 203 7.40 -14.70 3.33
CA VAL A 203 7.48 -14.54 1.88
C VAL A 203 8.07 -13.17 1.51
N GLU A 204 7.67 -12.09 2.20
CA GLU A 204 8.21 -10.75 1.93
C GLU A 204 9.72 -10.65 2.22
N LYS A 205 10.21 -11.31 3.29
CA LYS A 205 11.66 -11.44 3.54
C LYS A 205 12.39 -12.12 2.38
N SER A 206 11.79 -13.17 1.82
CA SER A 206 12.34 -13.87 0.64
C SER A 206 12.38 -12.96 -0.59
N LYS A 207 11.32 -12.20 -0.85
CA LYS A 207 11.26 -11.20 -1.94
C LYS A 207 12.31 -10.11 -1.77
N LEU A 208 12.52 -9.63 -0.54
CA LEU A 208 13.55 -8.62 -0.27
C LEU A 208 14.96 -9.13 -0.61
N THR A 209 15.25 -10.38 -0.30
CA THR A 209 16.52 -11.03 -0.66
C THR A 209 16.72 -11.09 -2.17
N ILE A 210 15.65 -11.44 -2.91
CA ILE A 210 15.68 -11.47 -4.38
C ILE A 210 15.87 -10.07 -4.97
N ARG A 211 15.18 -9.05 -4.45
CA ARG A 211 15.34 -7.65 -4.89
C ARG A 211 16.78 -7.17 -4.68
N ARG A 212 17.36 -7.39 -3.50
CA ARG A 212 18.78 -7.07 -3.25
C ARG A 212 19.74 -7.76 -4.22
N SER A 213 19.43 -8.98 -4.62
CA SER A 213 20.21 -9.70 -5.65
C SER A 213 20.05 -9.05 -7.02
N LEU A 214 18.85 -8.56 -7.38
CA LEU A 214 18.61 -7.81 -8.62
C LEU A 214 19.40 -6.50 -8.65
N ASP A 215 19.35 -5.72 -7.58
CA ASP A 215 20.07 -4.44 -7.48
C ASP A 215 21.58 -4.64 -7.67
N LYS A 216 22.14 -5.70 -7.08
CA LYS A 216 23.57 -6.06 -7.27
C LYS A 216 23.87 -6.45 -8.71
N LEU A 217 22.98 -7.19 -9.38
CA LEU A 217 23.14 -7.57 -10.79
C LEU A 217 23.08 -6.36 -11.71
N GLU A 218 22.18 -5.41 -11.45
CA GLU A 218 22.09 -4.15 -12.20
C GLU A 218 23.37 -3.30 -12.04
N ALA A 219 23.84 -3.16 -10.80
CA ALA A 219 25.08 -2.43 -10.53
C ALA A 219 26.28 -3.07 -11.25
N LEU A 220 26.39 -4.42 -11.21
CA LEU A 220 27.44 -5.16 -11.90
C LEU A 220 27.35 -4.98 -13.42
N LYS A 221 26.14 -5.10 -13.99
CA LYS A 221 25.91 -4.88 -15.43
C LYS A 221 26.35 -3.48 -15.85
N LYS A 222 25.96 -2.46 -15.07
CA LYS A 222 26.35 -1.07 -15.34
C LYS A 222 27.88 -0.87 -15.29
N ALA A 223 28.56 -1.43 -14.29
CA ALA A 223 30.01 -1.36 -14.16
C ALA A 223 30.73 -2.04 -15.33
N LEU A 224 30.29 -3.23 -15.74
CA LEU A 224 30.84 -3.94 -16.88
C LEU A 224 30.63 -3.18 -18.20
N LEU A 225 29.46 -2.61 -18.42
CA LEU A 225 29.20 -1.79 -19.62
C LEU A 225 30.12 -0.56 -19.67
N GLN A 226 30.32 0.12 -18.54
CA GLN A 226 31.29 1.23 -18.46
C GLN A 226 32.71 0.79 -18.71
N GLN A 227 33.12 -0.37 -18.22
CA GLN A 227 34.49 -0.87 -18.38
C GLN A 227 34.83 -1.29 -19.82
N TYR A 228 33.85 -1.84 -20.56
CA TYR A 228 34.09 -2.42 -21.88
C TYR A 228 33.61 -1.55 -23.06
N PHE A 229 32.77 -0.57 -22.81
CA PHE A 229 32.11 0.25 -23.85
C PHE A 229 32.08 1.75 -23.53
N GLY A 230 32.55 2.17 -22.38
CA GLY A 230 32.76 3.57 -21.98
C GLY A 230 34.24 3.89 -22.04
#